data_32242b3ef8cc59dc8051b290ca96fab8
#
_entry.id   32242b3ef8cc59dc8051b290ca96fab8
#
_cell.length_a   1.000
_cell.length_b   1.000
_cell.length_c   1.000
_cell.angle_alpha   90.00
_cell.angle_beta   90.00
_cell.angle_gamma   90.00
#
_symmetry.space_group_name_H-M   'P 1'
#
loop_
_entity.id
_entity.type
_entity.pdbx_description
1 polymer ?
#
loop_
_entity_poly.entity_id
_entity_poly.type
_entity_poly.pdbx_seq_one_letter_code
_entity_poly.pdbx_strand_id
1 'polypeptide(L)'
;MQLKYVDTKEEIIAINRKSKHIEPHLHNALEIVCVTSGALELGVGQELYHMEKGDIGFVFPDVIHHYQVLTPGVNKATYLIASPFTIAKFADIMQSMAPEYPIIKAEKVESEVL
;
A
#
# COMPACT_ATOMS: atom_id res chain seq x y z
N MET A 1 2.57 12.32 13.86
CA MET A 1 2.43 12.51 12.39
C MET A 1 1.09 13.15 12.09
N GLN A 2 1.11 14.11 11.21
CA GLN A 2 -0.14 14.71 10.79
C GLN A 2 -0.75 13.90 9.65
N LEU A 3 -2.01 13.55 9.80
CA LEU A 3 -2.73 12.86 8.73
C LEU A 3 -2.90 13.80 7.55
N LYS A 4 -2.40 13.39 6.41
CA LYS A 4 -2.54 14.17 5.19
C LYS A 4 -3.71 13.60 4.38
N TYR A 5 -4.76 14.37 4.32
CA TYR A 5 -5.93 13.99 3.52
C TYR A 5 -5.66 14.28 2.05
N VAL A 6 -5.91 13.29 1.22
CA VAL A 6 -5.77 13.42 -0.22
C VAL A 6 -7.16 13.61 -0.80
N ASP A 7 -7.48 14.83 -1.19
CA ASP A 7 -8.77 15.17 -1.78
C ASP A 7 -8.62 15.33 -3.29
N THR A 8 -8.49 14.22 -3.97
CA THR A 8 -8.40 14.20 -5.41
C THR A 8 -9.65 13.57 -5.99
N LYS A 9 -10.15 14.11 -7.11
CA LYS A 9 -11.41 13.63 -7.70
C LYS A 9 -11.22 12.35 -8.49
N GLU A 10 -10.28 12.30 -9.42
CA GLU A 10 -10.11 11.16 -10.31
C GLU A 10 -8.66 10.81 -10.51
N GLU A 11 -7.83 11.00 -9.51
CA GLU A 11 -6.40 10.84 -9.71
C GLU A 11 -5.83 9.71 -8.91
N ILE A 12 -4.79 9.13 -9.46
CA ILE A 12 -3.88 8.28 -8.75
C ILE A 12 -2.60 9.08 -8.57
N ILE A 13 -2.20 9.25 -7.32
CA ILE A 13 -0.96 9.95 -6.98
C ILE A 13 0.10 8.90 -6.70
N ALA A 14 1.24 9.01 -7.38
CA ALA A 14 2.36 8.12 -7.15
C ALA A 14 3.45 8.85 -6.36
N ILE A 15 3.90 8.24 -5.28
CA ILE A 15 4.95 8.79 -4.42
C ILE A 15 6.06 7.75 -4.28
N ASN A 16 7.26 8.10 -4.74
CA ASN A 16 8.45 7.28 -4.55
C ASN A 16 9.27 7.88 -3.43
N ARG A 17 9.60 7.08 -2.42
CA ARG A 17 10.40 7.62 -1.33
C ARG A 17 11.13 6.54 -0.55
N LYS A 18 12.17 6.98 0.15
CA LYS A 18 12.84 6.18 1.15
C LYS A 18 11.84 5.87 2.27
N SER A 19 11.74 4.61 2.64
CA SER A 19 10.78 4.17 3.64
C SER A 19 11.13 4.71 5.02
N LYS A 20 10.11 5.05 5.79
CA LYS A 20 10.25 5.55 7.14
C LYS A 20 9.09 5.09 7.99
N HIS A 21 9.25 5.20 9.29
CA HIS A 21 8.18 4.94 10.24
C HIS A 21 7.03 5.92 10.01
N ILE A 22 5.82 5.40 9.91
CA ILE A 22 4.61 6.21 9.78
C ILE A 22 3.61 5.69 10.81
N GLU A 23 3.16 6.59 11.67
CA GLU A 23 2.23 6.26 12.74
C GLU A 23 0.88 5.80 12.21
N PRO A 24 0.12 5.04 13.02
CA PRO A 24 -1.21 4.60 12.63
C PRO A 24 -2.10 5.76 12.21
N HIS A 25 -2.76 5.60 11.09
CA HIS A 25 -3.65 6.61 10.53
C HIS A 25 -4.64 5.93 9.60
N LEU A 26 -5.63 6.69 9.14
CA LEU A 26 -6.56 6.19 8.14
C LEU A 26 -6.97 7.32 7.21
N HIS A 27 -7.44 6.96 6.04
CA HIS A 27 -7.97 7.90 5.05
C HIS A 27 -8.97 7.18 4.17
N ASN A 28 -9.73 7.94 3.38
CA ASN A 28 -10.77 7.35 2.53
C ASN A 28 -10.28 6.96 1.14
N ALA A 29 -8.99 6.98 0.92
CA ALA A 29 -8.38 6.57 -0.35
C ALA A 29 -7.87 5.14 -0.27
N LEU A 30 -7.80 4.47 -1.42
CA LEU A 30 -7.08 3.21 -1.54
C LEU A 30 -5.60 3.52 -1.63
N GLU A 31 -4.79 2.83 -0.85
CA GLU A 31 -3.34 2.94 -0.92
C GLU A 31 -2.75 1.62 -1.37
N ILE A 32 -1.89 1.67 -2.36
CA ILE A 32 -1.15 0.51 -2.84
C ILE A 32 0.33 0.81 -2.65
N VAL A 33 1.04 -0.07 -1.95
CA VAL A 33 2.45 0.11 -1.70
C VAL A 33 3.23 -1.01 -2.37
N CYS A 34 4.28 -0.65 -3.11
CA CYS A 34 5.17 -1.62 -3.75
C CYS A 34 6.58 -1.37 -3.22
N VAL A 35 7.18 -2.38 -2.61
CA VAL A 35 8.56 -2.27 -2.12
C VAL A 35 9.51 -2.39 -3.30
N THR A 36 10.32 -1.36 -3.50
CA THR A 36 11.26 -1.31 -4.62
C THR A 36 12.69 -1.64 -4.19
N SER A 37 13.00 -1.53 -2.91
CA SER A 37 14.33 -1.84 -2.39
C SER A 37 14.21 -2.19 -0.91
N GLY A 38 14.90 -3.24 -0.48
CA GLY A 38 14.92 -3.64 0.92
C GLY A 38 13.60 -4.24 1.37
N ALA A 39 13.11 -3.79 2.52
CA ALA A 39 11.90 -4.33 3.13
C ALA A 39 11.11 -3.23 3.82
N LEU A 40 9.86 -3.55 4.14
CA LEU A 40 8.95 -2.63 4.83
C LEU A 40 7.93 -3.46 5.58
N GLU A 41 7.62 -3.07 6.80
CA GLU A 41 6.54 -3.68 7.55
C GLU A 41 5.29 -2.83 7.40
N LEU A 42 4.19 -3.47 6.99
CA LEU A 42 2.87 -2.84 6.88
C LEU A 42 1.98 -3.36 7.98
N GLY A 43 1.51 -2.48 8.84
CA GLY A 43 0.52 -2.80 9.86
C GLY A 43 -0.87 -2.45 9.35
N VAL A 44 -1.77 -3.42 9.39
CA VAL A 44 -3.18 -3.24 9.00
C VAL A 44 -4.03 -3.76 10.15
N GLY A 45 -4.78 -2.86 10.77
CA GLY A 45 -5.50 -3.21 11.98
C GLY A 45 -4.50 -3.64 13.07
N GLN A 46 -4.63 -4.87 13.55
CA GLN A 46 -3.74 -5.42 14.59
C GLN A 46 -2.67 -6.36 14.02
N GLU A 47 -2.64 -6.53 12.70
CA GLU A 47 -1.70 -7.43 12.07
C GLU A 47 -0.52 -6.68 11.47
N LEU A 48 0.66 -7.28 11.50
CA LEU A 48 1.88 -6.73 10.91
C LEU A 48 2.36 -7.68 9.83
N TYR A 49 2.56 -7.14 8.63
CA TYR A 49 2.96 -7.91 7.46
C TYR A 49 4.35 -7.47 7.00
N HIS A 50 5.22 -8.44 6.78
CA HIS A 50 6.56 -8.18 6.25
C HIS A 50 6.52 -8.21 4.73
N MET A 51 7.06 -7.15 4.11
CA MET A 51 7.13 -7.00 2.67
C MET A 51 8.57 -6.84 2.24
N GLU A 52 8.93 -7.50 1.14
CA GLU A 52 10.26 -7.40 0.54
C GLU A 52 10.14 -6.88 -0.89
N LYS A 53 11.28 -6.60 -1.51
CA LYS A 53 11.32 -6.06 -2.86
C LYS A 53 10.41 -6.83 -3.81
N GLY A 54 9.53 -6.11 -4.49
CA GLY A 54 8.55 -6.66 -5.42
C GLY A 54 7.21 -7.01 -4.81
N ASP A 55 7.10 -7.04 -3.48
CA ASP A 55 5.82 -7.30 -2.82
C ASP A 55 4.92 -6.07 -2.93
N ILE A 56 3.62 -6.32 -3.03
CA ILE A 56 2.61 -5.27 -3.14
C ILE A 56 1.64 -5.39 -1.98
N GLY A 57 1.41 -4.29 -1.30
CA GLY A 57 0.44 -4.21 -0.22
C GLY A 57 -0.75 -3.33 -0.60
N PHE A 58 -1.91 -3.68 -0.07
CA PHE A 58 -3.16 -2.95 -0.31
C PHE A 58 -3.72 -2.48 1.03
N VAL A 59 -4.04 -1.19 1.10
CA VAL A 59 -4.76 -0.64 2.24
C VAL A 59 -6.05 -0.04 1.72
N PHE A 60 -7.16 -0.68 2.06
CA PHE A 60 -8.47 -0.24 1.60
C PHE A 60 -8.93 1.01 2.35
N PRO A 61 -9.88 1.77 1.79
CA PRO A 61 -10.38 2.98 2.45
C PRO A 61 -10.84 2.71 3.87
N ASP A 62 -10.57 3.65 4.75
CA ASP A 62 -11.02 3.68 6.15
C ASP A 62 -10.46 2.56 7.02
N VAL A 63 -9.34 1.97 6.60
CA VAL A 63 -8.66 0.95 7.39
C VAL A 63 -7.45 1.60 8.08
N ILE A 64 -7.34 1.40 9.38
CA ILE A 64 -6.21 1.91 10.16
C ILE A 64 -4.96 1.14 9.75
N HIS A 65 -3.93 1.86 9.40
CA HIS A 65 -2.67 1.27 8.96
C HIS A 65 -1.47 2.11 9.37
N HIS A 66 -0.31 1.46 9.39
CA HIS A 66 0.94 2.12 9.72
C HIS A 66 2.10 1.42 9.01
N TYR A 67 3.26 2.04 9.03
CA TYR A 67 4.47 1.45 8.46
C TYR A 67 5.60 1.48 9.47
N GLN A 68 6.41 0.42 9.45
CA GLN A 68 7.62 0.32 10.28
C GLN A 68 8.79 -0.10 9.40
N VAL A 69 9.94 0.48 9.68
CA VAL A 69 11.19 0.12 9.00
C VAL A 69 12.07 -0.58 10.02
N LEU A 70 12.13 -1.91 9.95
CA LEU A 70 12.87 -2.73 10.90
C LEU A 70 14.12 -3.37 10.28
N THR A 71 14.22 -3.34 8.95
CA THR A 71 15.33 -3.93 8.23
C THR A 71 16.41 -2.87 8.01
N PRO A 72 17.67 -3.13 8.39
CA PRO A 72 18.74 -2.16 8.13
C PRO A 72 19.04 -2.05 6.65
N GLY A 73 19.67 -0.95 6.27
CA GLY A 73 20.07 -0.70 4.89
C GLY A 73 19.10 0.23 4.17
N VAL A 74 19.16 0.18 2.84
CA VAL A 74 18.33 1.04 1.99
C VAL A 74 16.97 0.39 1.77
N ASN A 75 15.93 1.06 2.22
CA ASN A 75 14.55 0.60 2.07
C ASN A 75 13.76 1.68 1.33
N LYS A 76 13.17 1.30 0.20
CA LYS A 76 12.40 2.23 -0.63
C LYS A 76 11.11 1.58 -1.09
N ALA A 77 10.10 2.40 -1.29
CA ALA A 77 8.80 1.94 -1.77
C ALA A 77 8.13 3.01 -2.62
N THR A 78 7.24 2.56 -3.49
CA THR A 78 6.36 3.43 -4.25
C THR A 78 4.95 3.29 -3.68
N TYR A 79 4.31 4.40 -3.44
CA TYR A 79 2.94 4.45 -2.91
C TYR A 79 2.03 5.02 -3.98
N LEU A 80 0.95 4.31 -4.27
CA LEU A 80 -0.11 4.78 -5.17
C LEU A 80 -1.33 5.06 -4.32
N ILE A 81 -1.84 6.28 -4.40
CA ILE A 81 -3.01 6.68 -3.63
C ILE A 81 -4.11 7.02 -4.60
N ALA A 82 -5.20 6.26 -4.56
CA ALA A 82 -6.32 6.40 -5.46
C ALA A 82 -7.53 6.96 -4.74
N SER A 83 -8.15 7.99 -5.31
CA SER A 83 -9.33 8.61 -4.74
C SER A 83 -10.51 7.65 -4.71
N PRO A 84 -11.53 7.91 -3.86
CA PRO A 84 -12.75 7.10 -3.85
C PRO A 84 -13.43 7.04 -5.22
N PHE A 85 -13.37 8.11 -5.98
CA PHE A 85 -13.95 8.16 -7.31
C PHE A 85 -13.23 7.19 -8.27
N THR A 86 -11.92 7.18 -8.23
CA THR A 86 -11.11 6.26 -9.05
C THR A 86 -11.36 4.82 -8.64
N ILE A 87 -11.51 4.56 -7.34
CA ILE A 87 -11.81 3.22 -6.83
C ILE A 87 -13.11 2.70 -7.43
N ALA A 88 -14.13 3.53 -7.48
CA ALA A 88 -15.43 3.12 -8.01
C ALA A 88 -15.35 2.65 -9.45
N LYS A 89 -14.48 3.27 -10.25
CA LYS A 89 -14.31 2.87 -11.65
C LYS A 89 -13.67 1.50 -11.80
N PHE A 90 -12.92 1.05 -10.81
CA PHE A 90 -12.19 -0.22 -10.86
C PHE A 90 -12.67 -1.22 -9.82
N ALA A 91 -13.90 -1.02 -9.32
CA ALA A 91 -14.43 -1.85 -8.24
C ALA A 91 -14.42 -3.34 -8.58
N ASP A 92 -14.81 -3.70 -9.80
CA ASP A 92 -14.84 -5.10 -10.21
C ASP A 92 -13.44 -5.71 -10.24
N ILE A 93 -12.49 -4.94 -10.72
CA ILE A 93 -11.09 -5.39 -10.76
C ILE A 93 -10.58 -5.61 -9.34
N MET A 94 -10.87 -4.67 -8.44
CA MET A 94 -10.43 -4.78 -7.06
C MET A 94 -11.06 -5.98 -6.34
N GLN A 95 -12.31 -6.29 -6.64
CA GLN A 95 -12.96 -7.45 -6.05
C GLN A 95 -12.26 -8.75 -6.44
N SER A 96 -11.81 -8.86 -7.69
CA SER A 96 -11.11 -10.05 -8.14
C SER A 96 -9.68 -10.12 -7.60
N MET A 97 -9.09 -8.98 -7.26
CA MET A 97 -7.72 -8.90 -6.76
C MET A 97 -7.64 -8.77 -5.24
N ALA A 98 -8.75 -8.49 -4.57
CA ALA A 98 -8.76 -8.29 -3.12
C ALA A 98 -8.60 -9.62 -2.40
N PRO A 99 -7.41 -10.00 -2.01
CA PRO A 99 -7.19 -11.27 -1.33
C PRO A 99 -7.57 -11.17 0.13
N GLU A 100 -7.65 -12.32 0.78
CA GLU A 100 -7.82 -12.36 2.23
C GLU A 100 -6.68 -11.63 2.94
N TYR A 101 -5.53 -11.59 2.32
CA TYR A 101 -4.36 -10.89 2.83
C TYR A 101 -4.14 -9.61 2.05
N PRO A 102 -3.71 -8.54 2.73
CA PRO A 102 -3.46 -7.27 2.04
C PRO A 102 -2.15 -7.26 1.25
N ILE A 103 -1.44 -8.39 1.19
CA ILE A 103 -0.13 -8.47 0.56
C ILE A 103 -0.16 -9.49 -0.58
N ILE A 104 0.38 -9.09 -1.73
CA ILE A 104 0.67 -10.02 -2.82
C ILE A 104 2.20 -10.12 -2.93
N LYS A 105 2.71 -11.34 -2.78
CA LYS A 105 4.15 -11.56 -2.85
C LYS A 105 4.65 -11.43 -4.29
N ALA A 106 5.90 -11.04 -4.45
CA ALA A 106 6.51 -10.76 -5.74
C ALA A 106 6.35 -11.89 -6.75
N GLU A 107 6.59 -13.12 -6.33
CA GLU A 107 6.49 -14.27 -7.20
C GLU A 107 5.09 -14.47 -7.77
N LYS A 108 4.07 -14.15 -6.96
CA LYS A 108 2.69 -14.27 -7.42
C LYS A 108 2.33 -13.14 -8.38
N VAL A 109 2.86 -11.95 -8.14
CA VAL A 109 2.68 -10.83 -9.06
C VAL A 109 3.21 -11.19 -10.43
N GLU A 110 4.41 -11.76 -10.50
CA GLU A 110 5.01 -12.15 -11.77
C GLU A 110 4.17 -13.19 -12.50
N SER A 111 3.61 -14.17 -11.79
CA SER A 111 2.85 -15.23 -12.43
C SER A 111 1.46 -14.80 -12.89
N GLU A 112 0.85 -13.83 -12.26
CA GLU A 112 -0.52 -13.41 -12.56
C GLU A 112 -0.61 -12.12 -13.38
N VAL A 113 0.37 -11.24 -13.27
CA VAL A 113 0.33 -9.92 -13.91
C VAL A 113 1.20 -9.89 -15.15
N LEU A 114 2.30 -10.59 -15.15
CA LEU A 114 3.21 -10.66 -16.27
C LEU A 114 3.00 -11.92 -17.09
#